data_105163e460e17d183b49dc9356bd228b
#
_entry.id   105163e460e17d183b49dc9356bd228b
#
_cell.length_a   1.000
_cell.length_b   1.000
_cell.length_c   1.000
_cell.angle_alpha   90.00
_cell.angle_beta   90.00
_cell.angle_gamma   90.00
#
_symmetry.space_group_name_H-M   'P 1'
#
loop_
_entity.id
_entity.type
_entity.pdbx_description
1 polymer ?
#
loop_
_entity_poly.entity_id
_entity_poly.type
_entity_poly.pdbx_seq_one_letter_code
_entity_poly.pdbx_strand_id
1 'polypeptide(L)'
;SSSRRSVFDGDAAPSGGRTHTEGGSFDPVRMYLKEIGRVPLLSGDQEVRLARRIEAGTFAQRDLDAAEHAWLLLVGLQRIWGLPFATLDMADFVVAEHWRTDKFAIIRDGEMAKKQLTEANLRLVVSIAKRYVGRGMALLDLIQEGNLGLIRAVEKFDYTKGFKFSTYATWWIRQAITRAIADQARTIRIPVHMVETMNKVLRTQRELMQELEREPTVEEIAAKVDLTPDRVREIQRISQEPVSLEAPVGEEDDSSLGDFVEDPNSVAPAAAADFKMLRADIEDALLDLTEREQQVVRMRFGLDDGQIRTLEEVGKAFGVTRERIRQIESKTLAKLRHPTRSERLKEHLEGI
;
A
#
# COMPACT_ATOMS: atom_id res chain seq x y z
N SER A 1 60.21 -33.39 6.90
CA SER A 1 61.18 -32.62 7.72
C SER A 1 60.55 -31.33 8.25
N SER A 2 60.52 -31.29 9.58
CA SER A 2 60.70 -30.13 10.47
C SER A 2 59.60 -29.08 10.47
N SER A 3 58.66 -29.06 11.41
CA SER A 3 58.77 -28.64 12.81
C SER A 3 59.17 -27.14 12.97
N ARG A 4 58.19 -26.35 13.49
CA ARG A 4 58.42 -25.35 14.55
C ARG A 4 57.13 -24.95 15.26
N ARG A 5 57.01 -25.33 16.55
CA ARG A 5 56.14 -24.76 17.58
C ARG A 5 56.73 -23.44 18.09
N SER A 6 55.86 -22.52 18.52
CA SER A 6 56.07 -21.60 19.64
C SER A 6 54.68 -21.10 20.06
N VAL A 7 54.08 -21.49 21.09
CA VAL A 7 54.13 -21.14 22.54
C VAL A 7 54.14 -19.62 22.75
N PHE A 8 52.95 -19.11 23.15
CA PHE A 8 52.85 -17.99 24.10
C PHE A 8 51.58 -18.24 24.96
N ASP A 9 51.84 -18.65 26.21
CA ASP A 9 50.96 -18.52 27.34
C ASP A 9 50.82 -17.05 27.75
N GLY A 10 49.66 -16.68 28.22
CA GLY A 10 49.40 -15.37 28.83
C GLY A 10 48.04 -15.36 29.51
N ASP A 11 48.02 -15.74 30.76
CA ASP A 11 46.89 -15.65 31.71
C ASP A 11 46.23 -14.28 31.73
N ALA A 12 44.94 -14.21 31.72
CA ALA A 12 44.14 -13.24 32.47
C ALA A 12 42.72 -13.76 32.74
N ALA A 13 42.38 -13.70 33.98
CA ALA A 13 41.19 -14.24 34.66
C ALA A 13 39.88 -13.49 34.35
N PRO A 14 38.77 -13.92 34.96
CA PRO A 14 37.43 -13.94 34.34
C PRO A 14 36.58 -12.75 34.78
N SER A 15 35.79 -12.23 33.88
CA SER A 15 34.71 -11.36 34.29
C SER A 15 33.43 -11.60 33.47
N GLY A 16 32.33 -11.79 34.17
CA GLY A 16 31.01 -11.49 33.73
C GLY A 16 30.25 -12.62 33.06
N GLY A 17 29.60 -13.45 33.87
CA GLY A 17 28.55 -14.34 33.45
C GLY A 17 27.44 -13.58 32.71
N ARG A 18 27.36 -13.76 31.40
CA ARG A 18 26.12 -13.52 30.66
C ARG A 18 25.31 -14.77 30.82
N THR A 19 24.33 -14.71 31.70
CA THR A 19 23.22 -15.64 31.76
C THR A 19 22.55 -15.66 30.41
N HIS A 20 22.81 -16.69 29.61
CA HIS A 20 21.98 -17.05 28.51
C HIS A 20 20.58 -17.37 29.05
N THR A 21 19.69 -16.37 29.07
CA THR A 21 18.27 -16.60 29.09
C THR A 21 17.95 -17.34 27.79
N GLU A 22 17.72 -18.64 27.88
CA GLU A 22 17.03 -19.46 26.89
C GLU A 22 15.56 -19.01 26.81
N GLY A 23 15.35 -17.77 26.39
CA GLY A 23 14.12 -17.33 25.77
C GLY A 23 14.28 -17.61 24.29
N GLY A 24 13.80 -18.76 23.83
CA GLY A 24 13.77 -19.08 22.40
C GLY A 24 12.99 -17.99 21.66
N SER A 25 13.71 -17.00 21.14
CA SER A 25 13.15 -16.02 20.21
C SER A 25 12.48 -16.81 19.08
N PHE A 26 11.17 -16.70 19.03
CA PHE A 26 10.34 -17.35 18.03
C PHE A 26 10.65 -16.67 16.68
N ASP A 27 11.69 -17.17 15.99
CA ASP A 27 12.07 -16.66 14.67
C ASP A 27 11.19 -17.35 13.61
N PRO A 28 10.18 -16.65 13.09
CA PRO A 28 9.26 -17.19 12.09
C PRO A 28 9.96 -17.60 10.80
N VAL A 29 11.06 -16.93 10.44
CA VAL A 29 11.88 -17.30 9.27
C VAL A 29 12.50 -18.68 9.47
N ARG A 30 13.07 -18.92 10.65
CA ARG A 30 13.73 -20.19 10.96
C ARG A 30 12.73 -21.35 11.00
N MET A 31 11.53 -21.11 11.52
CA MET A 31 10.47 -22.11 11.55
C MET A 31 10.00 -22.45 10.13
N TYR A 32 9.73 -21.45 9.31
CA TYR A 32 9.35 -21.65 7.91
C TYR A 32 10.41 -22.43 7.13
N LEU A 33 11.68 -22.08 7.25
CA LEU A 33 12.78 -22.78 6.59
C LEU A 33 12.91 -24.24 7.04
N LYS A 34 12.62 -24.52 8.31
CA LYS A 34 12.61 -25.89 8.86
C LYS A 34 11.47 -26.73 8.26
N GLU A 35 10.29 -26.14 8.11
CA GLU A 35 9.13 -26.85 7.53
C GLU A 35 9.31 -27.16 6.06
N ILE A 36 9.69 -26.20 5.22
CA ILE A 36 9.92 -26.46 3.80
C ILE A 36 11.07 -27.42 3.55
N GLY A 37 12.01 -27.54 4.51
CA GLY A 37 13.13 -28.48 4.44
C GLY A 37 12.73 -29.94 4.57
N ARG A 38 11.54 -30.23 5.10
CA ARG A 38 11.04 -31.61 5.30
C ARG A 38 10.51 -32.23 4.01
N VAL A 39 10.10 -31.41 3.05
CA VAL A 39 9.54 -31.87 1.78
C VAL A 39 10.67 -32.30 0.84
N PRO A 40 10.69 -33.54 0.32
CA PRO A 40 11.72 -34.01 -0.60
C PRO A 40 11.63 -33.31 -1.95
N LEU A 41 12.77 -33.17 -2.61
CA LEU A 41 12.85 -32.64 -3.97
C LEU A 41 12.27 -33.66 -4.96
N LEU A 42 11.64 -33.15 -6.02
CA LEU A 42 11.10 -33.99 -7.11
C LEU A 42 12.13 -34.27 -8.19
N SER A 43 12.04 -35.44 -8.79
CA SER A 43 12.73 -35.76 -10.04
C SER A 43 11.93 -35.21 -11.24
N GLY A 44 12.57 -35.03 -12.40
CA GLY A 44 11.89 -34.59 -13.63
C GLY A 44 10.69 -35.46 -14.03
N ASP A 45 10.79 -36.77 -13.85
CA ASP A 45 9.68 -37.69 -14.13
C ASP A 45 8.51 -37.53 -13.15
N GLN A 46 8.81 -37.13 -11.91
CA GLN A 46 7.77 -36.82 -10.91
C GLN A 46 7.08 -35.50 -11.23
N GLU A 47 7.82 -34.48 -11.66
CA GLU A 47 7.26 -33.20 -12.12
C GLU A 47 6.27 -33.42 -13.27
N VAL A 48 6.63 -34.24 -14.28
CA VAL A 48 5.76 -34.55 -15.40
C VAL A 48 4.52 -35.34 -14.97
N ARG A 49 4.68 -36.31 -14.07
CA ARG A 49 3.53 -37.08 -13.55
C ARG A 49 2.54 -36.19 -12.79
N LEU A 50 3.04 -35.28 -11.94
CA LEU A 50 2.19 -34.33 -11.22
C LEU A 50 1.53 -33.36 -12.19
N ALA A 51 2.24 -32.84 -13.18
CA ALA A 51 1.68 -31.96 -14.19
C ALA A 51 0.53 -32.60 -14.98
N ARG A 52 0.66 -33.87 -15.37
CA ARG A 52 -0.43 -34.63 -16.02
C ARG A 52 -1.68 -34.76 -15.12
N ARG A 53 -1.49 -35.01 -13.83
CA ARG A 53 -2.61 -35.10 -12.88
C ARG A 53 -3.30 -33.73 -12.69
N ILE A 54 -2.53 -32.64 -12.65
CA ILE A 54 -3.06 -31.26 -12.59
C ILE A 54 -3.88 -30.95 -13.84
N GLU A 55 -3.35 -31.28 -15.01
CA GLU A 55 -4.03 -31.08 -16.28
C GLU A 55 -5.33 -31.87 -16.36
N ALA A 56 -5.32 -33.15 -15.98
CA ALA A 56 -6.52 -33.98 -15.92
C ALA A 56 -7.58 -33.40 -14.97
N GLY A 57 -7.18 -32.91 -13.80
CA GLY A 57 -8.07 -32.21 -12.87
C GLY A 57 -8.68 -30.95 -13.47
N THR A 58 -7.88 -30.16 -14.19
CA THR A 58 -8.34 -28.93 -14.86
C THR A 58 -9.34 -29.22 -15.98
N PHE A 59 -9.11 -30.27 -16.77
CA PHE A 59 -10.06 -30.71 -17.79
C PHE A 59 -11.37 -31.22 -17.15
N ALA A 60 -11.26 -32.03 -16.08
CA ALA A 60 -12.44 -32.52 -15.38
C ALA A 60 -13.30 -31.39 -14.78
N GLN A 61 -12.67 -30.32 -14.26
CA GLN A 61 -13.36 -29.14 -13.78
C GLN A 61 -14.11 -28.42 -14.92
N ARG A 62 -13.44 -28.19 -16.06
CA ARG A 62 -14.07 -27.57 -17.24
C ARG A 62 -15.26 -28.37 -17.76
N ASP A 63 -15.17 -29.69 -17.74
CA ASP A 63 -16.27 -30.55 -18.15
C ASP A 63 -17.49 -30.41 -17.20
N LEU A 64 -17.24 -30.32 -15.88
CA LEU A 64 -18.30 -30.07 -14.90
C LEU A 64 -18.93 -28.68 -15.07
N ASP A 65 -18.11 -27.65 -15.22
CA ASP A 65 -18.59 -26.27 -15.42
C ASP A 65 -19.43 -26.17 -16.72
N ALA A 66 -18.99 -26.83 -17.80
CA ALA A 66 -19.74 -26.88 -19.06
C ALA A 66 -21.08 -27.62 -18.91
N ALA A 67 -21.10 -28.73 -18.18
CA ALA A 67 -22.32 -29.49 -17.93
C ALA A 67 -23.30 -28.69 -17.05
N GLU A 68 -22.82 -27.97 -16.04
CA GLU A 68 -23.63 -27.12 -15.19
C GLU A 68 -24.23 -25.93 -15.97
N HIS A 69 -23.45 -25.28 -16.82
CA HIS A 69 -23.95 -24.22 -17.70
C HIS A 69 -24.99 -24.75 -18.69
N ALA A 70 -24.78 -25.93 -19.30
CA ALA A 70 -25.75 -26.55 -20.18
C ALA A 70 -27.08 -26.88 -19.47
N TRP A 71 -26.98 -27.38 -18.23
CA TRP A 71 -28.13 -27.62 -17.37
C TRP A 71 -28.92 -26.35 -17.07
N LEU A 72 -28.24 -25.28 -16.65
CA LEU A 72 -28.88 -23.99 -16.36
C LEU A 72 -29.57 -23.40 -17.60
N LEU A 73 -28.98 -23.54 -18.80
CA LEU A 73 -29.57 -23.12 -20.04
C LEU A 73 -30.83 -23.93 -20.35
N LEU A 74 -30.81 -25.27 -20.19
CA LEU A 74 -31.96 -26.13 -20.41
C LEU A 74 -33.10 -25.78 -19.47
N VAL A 75 -32.84 -25.58 -18.17
CA VAL A 75 -33.86 -25.17 -17.18
C VAL A 75 -34.40 -23.78 -17.51
N GLY A 76 -33.55 -22.84 -17.94
CA GLY A 76 -33.96 -21.49 -18.35
C GLY A 76 -34.85 -21.50 -19.60
N LEU A 77 -34.50 -22.23 -20.63
CA LEU A 77 -35.29 -22.38 -21.87
C LEU A 77 -36.63 -23.04 -21.60
N GLN A 78 -36.67 -24.07 -20.75
CA GLN A 78 -37.90 -24.73 -20.34
C GLN A 78 -38.86 -23.79 -19.61
N ARG A 79 -38.35 -22.92 -18.74
CA ARG A 79 -39.14 -21.92 -18.01
C ARG A 79 -39.75 -20.87 -18.95
N ILE A 80 -39.03 -20.53 -20.05
CA ILE A 80 -39.49 -19.54 -21.04
C ILE A 80 -40.47 -20.16 -22.03
N TRP A 81 -40.21 -21.38 -22.49
CA TRP A 81 -40.96 -22.02 -23.59
C TRP A 81 -41.99 -23.06 -23.13
N GLY A 82 -42.11 -23.33 -21.82
CA GLY A 82 -43.08 -24.27 -21.28
C GLY A 82 -42.94 -25.73 -21.77
N LEU A 83 -41.74 -26.11 -22.22
CA LEU A 83 -41.46 -27.45 -22.72
C LEU A 83 -41.56 -28.47 -21.58
N PRO A 84 -42.23 -29.62 -21.75
CA PRO A 84 -42.26 -30.64 -20.70
C PRO A 84 -40.84 -31.18 -20.45
N PHE A 85 -40.54 -31.45 -19.16
CA PHE A 85 -39.31 -32.17 -18.83
C PHE A 85 -39.28 -33.49 -19.64
N ALA A 86 -38.24 -33.68 -20.44
CA ALA A 86 -37.93 -35.02 -20.90
C ALA A 86 -37.77 -35.87 -19.62
N THR A 87 -38.57 -36.90 -19.50
CA THR A 87 -38.48 -37.85 -18.38
C THR A 87 -37.10 -38.50 -18.46
N LEU A 88 -36.14 -37.94 -17.75
CA LEU A 88 -34.82 -38.56 -17.52
C LEU A 88 -35.14 -39.90 -16.84
N ASP A 89 -34.80 -41.00 -17.49
CA ASP A 89 -34.93 -42.33 -16.90
C ASP A 89 -34.03 -42.41 -15.67
N MET A 90 -34.43 -43.12 -14.63
CA MET A 90 -33.63 -43.33 -13.42
C MET A 90 -32.23 -43.88 -13.76
N ALA A 91 -32.10 -44.61 -14.88
CA ALA A 91 -30.80 -45.07 -15.37
C ALA A 91 -29.88 -43.90 -15.80
N ASP A 92 -30.44 -42.89 -16.49
CA ASP A 92 -29.67 -41.69 -16.91
C ASP A 92 -29.23 -40.85 -15.71
N PHE A 93 -30.04 -40.78 -14.65
CA PHE A 93 -29.72 -40.09 -13.41
C PHE A 93 -28.54 -40.78 -12.68
N VAL A 94 -28.55 -42.11 -12.56
CA VAL A 94 -27.49 -42.90 -11.91
C VAL A 94 -26.19 -42.77 -12.71
N VAL A 95 -26.24 -42.80 -14.03
CA VAL A 95 -25.05 -42.59 -14.89
C VAL A 95 -24.48 -41.19 -14.72
N ALA A 96 -25.34 -40.17 -14.69
CA ALA A 96 -24.95 -38.77 -14.49
C ALA A 96 -24.31 -38.55 -13.11
N GLU A 97 -24.80 -39.20 -12.05
CA GLU A 97 -24.28 -39.11 -10.71
C GLU A 97 -22.91 -39.82 -10.58
N HIS A 98 -22.77 -40.99 -11.20
CA HIS A 98 -21.50 -41.72 -11.26
C HIS A 98 -20.41 -40.91 -11.99
N TRP A 99 -20.78 -40.37 -13.14
CA TRP A 99 -19.88 -39.48 -13.92
C TRP A 99 -19.44 -38.24 -13.11
N ARG A 100 -20.36 -37.58 -12.36
CA ARG A 100 -20.01 -36.46 -11.46
C ARG A 100 -19.03 -36.91 -10.39
N THR A 101 -19.27 -38.03 -9.73
CA THR A 101 -18.44 -38.57 -8.67
C THR A 101 -17.02 -38.84 -9.16
N ASP A 102 -16.89 -39.45 -10.36
CA ASP A 102 -15.61 -39.72 -10.99
C ASP A 102 -14.85 -38.41 -11.32
N LYS A 103 -15.56 -37.39 -11.86
CA LYS A 103 -14.97 -36.09 -12.14
C LYS A 103 -14.47 -35.40 -10.87
N PHE A 104 -15.24 -35.43 -9.78
CA PHE A 104 -14.81 -34.88 -8.48
C PHE A 104 -13.57 -35.60 -7.92
N ALA A 105 -13.47 -36.90 -8.09
CA ALA A 105 -12.29 -37.65 -7.68
C ALA A 105 -11.04 -37.22 -8.46
N ILE A 106 -11.14 -37.01 -9.78
CA ILE A 106 -10.06 -36.55 -10.64
C ILE A 106 -9.65 -35.10 -10.29
N ILE A 107 -10.62 -34.22 -10.03
CA ILE A 107 -10.35 -32.83 -9.62
C ILE A 107 -9.58 -32.82 -8.30
N ARG A 108 -10.04 -33.57 -7.32
CA ARG A 108 -9.38 -33.67 -6.00
C ARG A 108 -7.95 -34.22 -6.12
N ASP A 109 -7.73 -35.20 -7.00
CA ASP A 109 -6.40 -35.75 -7.27
C ASP A 109 -5.52 -34.69 -7.92
N GLY A 110 -6.04 -33.89 -8.87
CA GLY A 110 -5.34 -32.76 -9.48
C GLY A 110 -4.95 -31.67 -8.48
N GLU A 111 -5.85 -31.33 -7.53
CA GLU A 111 -5.56 -30.38 -6.46
C GLU A 111 -4.46 -30.88 -5.51
N MET A 112 -4.50 -32.16 -5.16
CA MET A 112 -3.43 -32.77 -4.35
C MET A 112 -2.09 -32.73 -5.09
N ALA A 113 -2.08 -33.00 -6.39
CA ALA A 113 -0.89 -32.92 -7.22
C ALA A 113 -0.35 -31.48 -7.32
N LYS A 114 -1.24 -30.48 -7.46
CA LYS A 114 -0.89 -29.05 -7.44
C LYS A 114 -0.22 -28.66 -6.12
N LYS A 115 -0.80 -29.08 -5.00
CA LYS A 115 -0.24 -28.86 -3.67
C LYS A 115 1.15 -29.46 -3.54
N GLN A 116 1.31 -30.74 -3.91
CA GLN A 116 2.57 -31.47 -3.83
C GLN A 116 3.67 -30.81 -4.70
N LEU A 117 3.36 -30.40 -5.93
CA LEU A 117 4.31 -29.74 -6.83
C LEU A 117 4.74 -28.38 -6.26
N THR A 118 3.80 -27.61 -5.67
CA THR A 118 4.07 -26.32 -5.02
C THR A 118 4.98 -26.51 -3.80
N GLU A 119 4.63 -27.40 -2.87
CA GLU A 119 5.37 -27.61 -1.62
C GLU A 119 6.82 -28.06 -1.88
N ALA A 120 7.04 -28.95 -2.85
CA ALA A 120 8.38 -29.42 -3.21
C ALA A 120 9.28 -28.31 -3.79
N ASN A 121 8.69 -27.21 -4.30
CA ASN A 121 9.42 -26.10 -4.93
C ASN A 121 9.51 -24.82 -4.06
N LEU A 122 9.01 -24.81 -2.81
CA LEU A 122 9.13 -23.66 -1.91
C LEU A 122 10.58 -23.26 -1.64
N ARG A 123 11.50 -24.22 -1.61
CA ARG A 123 12.94 -23.98 -1.45
C ARG A 123 13.52 -23.18 -2.62
N LEU A 124 13.01 -23.37 -3.84
CA LEU A 124 13.40 -22.57 -5.01
C LEU A 124 13.01 -21.09 -4.80
N VAL A 125 11.80 -20.82 -4.29
CA VAL A 125 11.35 -19.45 -3.98
C VAL A 125 12.29 -18.77 -3.01
N VAL A 126 12.66 -19.43 -1.90
CA VAL A 126 13.59 -18.88 -0.91
C VAL A 126 14.94 -18.55 -1.53
N SER A 127 15.48 -19.43 -2.39
CA SER A 127 16.76 -19.23 -3.05
C SER A 127 16.78 -17.99 -3.97
N ILE A 128 15.63 -17.67 -4.55
CA ILE A 128 15.43 -16.47 -5.39
C ILE A 128 15.20 -15.24 -4.51
N ALA A 129 14.30 -15.31 -3.52
CA ALA A 129 13.94 -14.20 -2.65
C ALA A 129 15.13 -13.64 -1.86
N LYS A 130 16.04 -14.48 -1.41
CA LYS A 130 17.27 -14.06 -0.70
C LYS A 130 18.09 -13.00 -1.46
N ARG A 131 18.05 -13.00 -2.80
CA ARG A 131 18.77 -12.03 -3.64
C ARG A 131 18.14 -10.65 -3.67
N TYR A 132 16.95 -10.52 -3.15
CA TYR A 132 16.17 -9.27 -3.11
C TYR A 132 16.08 -8.66 -1.72
N VAL A 133 16.72 -9.25 -0.72
CA VAL A 133 16.82 -8.71 0.64
C VAL A 133 17.50 -7.34 0.61
N GLY A 134 17.03 -6.42 1.47
CA GLY A 134 17.56 -5.04 1.54
C GLY A 134 16.97 -4.08 0.50
N ARG A 135 15.88 -4.46 -0.18
CA ARG A 135 15.19 -3.63 -1.18
C ARG A 135 13.85 -3.06 -0.68
N GLY A 136 13.75 -2.80 0.63
CA GLY A 136 12.55 -2.17 1.22
C GLY A 136 11.44 -3.14 1.62
N MET A 137 11.65 -4.47 1.51
CA MET A 137 10.70 -5.50 1.95
C MET A 137 11.37 -6.54 2.84
N ALA A 138 10.64 -7.04 3.83
CA ALA A 138 11.10 -8.14 4.68
C ALA A 138 11.26 -9.45 3.90
N LEU A 139 12.20 -10.32 4.32
CA LEU A 139 12.43 -11.59 3.61
C LEU A 139 11.18 -12.48 3.52
N LEU A 140 10.37 -12.54 4.59
CA LEU A 140 9.13 -13.34 4.57
C LEU A 140 8.12 -12.83 3.56
N ASP A 141 7.98 -11.50 3.42
CA ASP A 141 7.07 -10.90 2.44
C ASP A 141 7.53 -11.19 1.01
N LEU A 142 8.84 -11.07 0.76
CA LEU A 142 9.44 -11.46 -0.53
C LEU A 142 9.19 -12.94 -0.85
N ILE A 143 9.26 -13.83 0.14
CA ILE A 143 8.97 -15.24 -0.03
C ILE A 143 7.48 -15.44 -0.35
N GLN A 144 6.56 -14.77 0.36
CA GLN A 144 5.12 -14.92 0.10
C GLN A 144 4.74 -14.42 -1.30
N GLU A 145 5.24 -13.28 -1.72
CA GLU A 145 5.04 -12.79 -3.09
C GLU A 145 5.64 -13.75 -4.12
N GLY A 146 6.81 -14.29 -3.83
CA GLY A 146 7.43 -15.35 -4.65
C GLY A 146 6.60 -16.62 -4.70
N ASN A 147 5.94 -17.03 -3.60
CA ASN A 147 5.04 -18.18 -3.55
C ASN A 147 3.80 -17.96 -4.44
N LEU A 148 3.25 -16.74 -4.49
CA LEU A 148 2.18 -16.40 -5.43
C LEU A 148 2.64 -16.55 -6.89
N GLY A 149 3.88 -16.17 -7.19
CA GLY A 149 4.50 -16.41 -8.47
C GLY A 149 4.66 -17.90 -8.78
N LEU A 150 5.08 -18.71 -7.80
CA LEU A 150 5.19 -20.17 -7.92
C LEU A 150 3.84 -20.82 -8.22
N ILE A 151 2.78 -20.43 -7.53
CA ILE A 151 1.41 -20.96 -7.77
C ILE A 151 0.99 -20.70 -9.21
N ARG A 152 1.21 -19.49 -9.73
CA ARG A 152 0.93 -19.16 -11.14
C ARG A 152 1.77 -19.98 -12.11
N ALA A 153 3.02 -20.28 -11.74
CA ALA A 153 3.87 -21.13 -12.55
C ALA A 153 3.35 -22.58 -12.62
N VAL A 154 2.87 -23.13 -11.49
CA VAL A 154 2.26 -24.47 -11.43
C VAL A 154 1.02 -24.55 -12.30
N GLU A 155 0.16 -23.52 -12.28
CA GLU A 155 -1.08 -23.46 -13.09
C GLU A 155 -0.82 -23.41 -14.61
N LYS A 156 0.29 -22.81 -15.02
CA LYS A 156 0.62 -22.55 -16.44
C LYS A 156 1.75 -23.43 -16.97
N PHE A 157 2.20 -24.38 -16.17
CA PHE A 157 3.30 -25.25 -16.57
C PHE A 157 2.89 -26.24 -17.65
N ASP A 158 3.62 -26.22 -18.77
CA ASP A 158 3.45 -27.13 -19.91
C ASP A 158 4.63 -28.11 -19.96
N TYR A 159 4.40 -29.33 -19.51
CA TYR A 159 5.42 -30.39 -19.50
C TYR A 159 5.75 -30.92 -20.89
N THR A 160 4.91 -30.68 -21.91
CA THR A 160 5.15 -31.17 -23.28
C THR A 160 6.35 -30.50 -23.92
N LYS A 161 6.74 -29.31 -23.44
CA LYS A 161 7.93 -28.59 -23.92
C LYS A 161 9.27 -29.17 -23.48
N GLY A 162 9.28 -30.18 -22.62
CA GLY A 162 10.48 -30.91 -22.23
C GLY A 162 11.44 -30.16 -21.29
N PHE A 163 11.11 -28.94 -20.84
CA PHE A 163 11.91 -28.18 -19.87
C PHE A 163 11.59 -28.57 -18.44
N LYS A 164 12.59 -28.44 -17.55
CA LYS A 164 12.38 -28.60 -16.10
C LYS A 164 11.44 -27.54 -15.60
N PHE A 165 10.58 -27.88 -14.63
CA PHE A 165 9.67 -26.97 -13.97
C PHE A 165 10.39 -25.75 -13.38
N SER A 166 11.55 -25.95 -12.73
CA SER A 166 12.34 -24.90 -12.12
C SER A 166 12.75 -23.77 -13.09
N THR A 167 13.02 -24.11 -14.36
CA THR A 167 13.38 -23.12 -15.41
C THR A 167 12.23 -22.16 -15.67
N TYR A 168 11.02 -22.68 -15.77
CA TYR A 168 9.81 -21.90 -15.99
C TYR A 168 9.38 -21.13 -14.74
N ALA A 169 9.38 -21.80 -13.59
CA ALA A 169 8.98 -21.21 -12.32
C ALA A 169 9.87 -20.03 -11.89
N THR A 170 11.18 -20.10 -12.17
CA THR A 170 12.12 -19.01 -11.85
C THR A 170 11.70 -17.68 -12.47
N TRP A 171 11.16 -17.69 -13.69
CA TRP A 171 10.68 -16.47 -14.34
C TRP A 171 9.46 -15.87 -13.60
N TRP A 172 8.47 -16.71 -13.29
CA TRP A 172 7.26 -16.26 -12.56
C TRP A 172 7.54 -15.78 -11.16
N ILE A 173 8.40 -16.49 -10.42
CA ILE A 173 8.83 -16.11 -9.07
C ILE A 173 9.54 -14.77 -9.11
N ARG A 174 10.50 -14.59 -10.03
CA ARG A 174 11.24 -13.33 -10.19
C ARG A 174 10.30 -12.19 -10.56
N GLN A 175 9.39 -12.40 -11.49
CA GLN A 175 8.41 -11.40 -11.92
C GLN A 175 7.51 -10.96 -10.75
N ALA A 176 7.00 -11.93 -9.95
CA ALA A 176 6.17 -11.64 -8.81
C ALA A 176 6.92 -10.81 -7.76
N ILE A 177 8.13 -11.24 -7.37
CA ILE A 177 8.96 -10.52 -6.39
C ILE A 177 9.31 -9.11 -6.88
N THR A 178 9.74 -8.95 -8.14
CA THR A 178 10.11 -7.64 -8.69
C THR A 178 8.92 -6.69 -8.74
N ARG A 179 7.75 -7.21 -9.10
CA ARG A 179 6.52 -6.44 -9.12
C ARG A 179 6.08 -6.04 -7.70
N ALA A 180 6.15 -6.95 -6.75
CA ALA A 180 5.83 -6.66 -5.35
C ALA A 180 6.74 -5.57 -4.77
N ILE A 181 8.05 -5.63 -5.04
CA ILE A 181 8.99 -4.57 -4.62
C ILE A 181 8.58 -3.22 -5.22
N ALA A 182 8.24 -3.17 -6.51
CA ALA A 182 7.82 -1.94 -7.15
C ALA A 182 6.51 -1.37 -6.56
N ASP A 183 5.60 -2.25 -6.16
CA ASP A 183 4.27 -1.88 -5.65
C ASP A 183 4.23 -1.56 -4.16
N GLN A 184 5.08 -2.17 -3.32
CA GLN A 184 4.92 -2.21 -1.87
C GLN A 184 6.16 -1.76 -1.08
N ALA A 185 7.36 -1.69 -1.70
CA ALA A 185 8.60 -1.43 -0.95
C ALA A 185 8.73 0.02 -0.45
N ARG A 186 7.96 0.96 -0.99
CA ARG A 186 8.04 2.38 -0.65
C ARG A 186 6.91 2.82 0.27
N THR A 187 7.21 3.65 1.26
CA THR A 187 6.22 4.28 2.15
C THR A 187 5.20 5.09 1.35
N ILE A 188 5.66 5.86 0.36
CA ILE A 188 4.79 6.55 -0.60
C ILE A 188 4.78 5.73 -1.89
N ARG A 189 3.65 5.08 -2.16
CA ARG A 189 3.49 4.21 -3.33
C ARG A 189 3.66 4.98 -4.65
N ILE A 190 4.45 4.42 -5.55
CA ILE A 190 4.69 4.93 -6.90
C ILE A 190 4.18 3.90 -7.92
N PRO A 191 3.54 4.30 -9.03
CA PRO A 191 3.12 3.39 -10.09
C PRO A 191 4.30 2.60 -10.69
N VAL A 192 4.08 1.32 -11.05
CA VAL A 192 5.14 0.40 -11.51
C VAL A 192 5.92 0.95 -12.70
N HIS A 193 5.24 1.54 -13.70
CA HIS A 193 5.90 2.12 -14.89
C HIS A 193 6.85 3.27 -14.53
N MET A 194 6.53 4.05 -13.47
CA MET A 194 7.42 5.09 -12.97
C MET A 194 8.64 4.51 -12.25
N VAL A 195 8.45 3.42 -11.50
CA VAL A 195 9.57 2.69 -10.86
C VAL A 195 10.51 2.11 -11.92
N GLU A 196 9.97 1.58 -13.02
CA GLU A 196 10.77 1.08 -14.16
C GLU A 196 11.59 2.21 -14.79
N THR A 197 10.96 3.36 -15.05
CA THR A 197 11.65 4.54 -15.61
C THR A 197 12.72 5.05 -14.65
N MET A 198 12.41 5.15 -13.36
CA MET A 198 13.35 5.54 -12.31
C MET A 198 14.55 4.59 -12.24
N ASN A 199 14.32 3.28 -12.28
CA ASN A 199 15.39 2.28 -12.29
C ASN A 199 16.26 2.40 -13.55
N LYS A 200 15.67 2.74 -14.72
CA LYS A 200 16.41 3.02 -15.95
C LYS A 200 17.32 4.23 -15.78
N VAL A 201 16.80 5.34 -15.24
CA VAL A 201 17.55 6.57 -14.96
C VAL A 201 18.71 6.29 -13.99
N LEU A 202 18.44 5.62 -12.87
CA LEU A 202 19.46 5.29 -11.85
C LEU A 202 20.54 4.34 -12.39
N ARG A 203 20.17 3.42 -13.28
CA ARG A 203 21.14 2.52 -13.93
C ARG A 203 22.03 3.31 -14.87
N THR A 204 21.44 4.12 -15.75
CA THR A 204 22.17 4.97 -16.70
C THR A 204 23.08 5.96 -16.01
N GLN A 205 22.65 6.54 -14.88
CA GLN A 205 23.49 7.42 -14.06
C GLN A 205 24.74 6.68 -13.56
N ARG A 206 24.58 5.45 -13.06
CA ARG A 206 25.73 4.63 -12.58
C ARG A 206 26.67 4.23 -13.73
N GLU A 207 26.12 3.87 -14.89
CA GLU A 207 26.89 3.54 -16.10
C GLU A 207 27.70 4.75 -16.58
N LEU A 208 27.07 5.93 -16.64
CA LEU A 208 27.76 7.17 -17.03
C LEU A 208 28.81 7.61 -16.00
N MET A 209 28.54 7.46 -14.70
CA MET A 209 29.51 7.74 -13.65
C MET A 209 30.77 6.86 -13.80
N GLN A 210 30.59 5.60 -14.20
CA GLN A 210 31.70 4.68 -14.44
C GLN A 210 32.44 4.98 -15.75
N GLU A 211 31.73 5.44 -16.82
CA GLU A 211 32.32 5.80 -18.10
C GLU A 211 33.07 7.16 -18.05
N LEU A 212 32.54 8.13 -17.30
CA LEU A 212 33.05 9.49 -17.26
C LEU A 212 34.01 9.77 -16.08
N GLU A 213 34.07 8.85 -15.11
CA GLU A 213 34.81 8.99 -13.84
C GLU A 213 34.43 10.24 -13.02
N ARG A 214 33.24 10.81 -13.29
CA ARG A 214 32.62 11.95 -12.58
C ARG A 214 31.12 11.80 -12.53
N GLU A 215 30.45 12.61 -11.70
CA GLU A 215 29.00 12.68 -11.74
C GLU A 215 28.48 13.17 -13.12
N PRO A 216 27.55 12.43 -13.76
CA PRO A 216 26.97 12.84 -15.02
C PRO A 216 25.99 14.01 -14.84
N THR A 217 25.93 14.93 -15.78
CA THR A 217 24.94 16.00 -15.79
C THR A 217 23.56 15.46 -16.15
N VAL A 218 22.52 16.23 -15.79
CA VAL A 218 21.12 15.83 -16.09
C VAL A 218 20.90 15.71 -17.58
N GLU A 219 21.57 16.55 -18.40
CA GLU A 219 21.50 16.57 -19.85
C GLU A 219 22.13 15.32 -20.47
N GLU A 220 23.25 14.83 -19.90
CA GLU A 220 23.93 13.60 -20.32
C GLU A 220 23.06 12.36 -20.04
N ILE A 221 22.44 12.32 -18.84
CA ILE A 221 21.50 11.25 -18.48
C ILE A 221 20.28 11.28 -19.42
N ALA A 222 19.70 12.46 -19.63
CA ALA A 222 18.52 12.67 -20.46
C ALA A 222 18.75 12.18 -21.91
N ALA A 223 19.90 12.51 -22.49
CA ALA A 223 20.30 12.07 -23.82
C ALA A 223 20.42 10.53 -23.92
N LYS A 224 20.97 9.86 -22.90
CA LYS A 224 21.16 8.40 -22.92
C LYS A 224 19.86 7.60 -22.65
N VAL A 225 18.93 8.20 -21.87
CA VAL A 225 17.61 7.56 -21.52
C VAL A 225 16.52 7.88 -22.55
N ASP A 226 16.73 8.89 -23.43
CA ASP A 226 15.76 9.43 -24.36
C ASP A 226 14.57 10.11 -23.64
N LEU A 227 14.90 11.01 -22.68
CA LEU A 227 13.95 11.82 -21.93
C LEU A 227 14.37 13.29 -21.95
N THR A 228 13.43 14.18 -21.62
CA THR A 228 13.76 15.60 -21.44
C THR A 228 14.51 15.82 -20.11
N PRO A 229 15.44 16.80 -20.02
CA PRO A 229 16.15 17.11 -18.78
C PRO A 229 15.21 17.42 -17.59
N ASP A 230 14.10 18.12 -17.85
CA ASP A 230 13.12 18.42 -16.81
C ASP A 230 12.45 17.16 -16.27
N ARG A 231 12.18 16.19 -17.16
CA ARG A 231 11.63 14.89 -16.72
C ARG A 231 12.63 14.09 -15.88
N VAL A 232 13.90 14.15 -16.19
CA VAL A 232 14.95 13.52 -15.38
C VAL A 232 15.03 14.17 -13.99
N ARG A 233 14.97 15.50 -13.89
CA ARG A 233 14.93 16.22 -12.60
C ARG A 233 13.70 15.82 -11.76
N GLU A 234 12.54 15.72 -12.40
CA GLU A 234 11.30 15.26 -11.74
C GLU A 234 11.46 13.83 -11.19
N ILE A 235 11.99 12.90 -12.00
CA ILE A 235 12.23 11.51 -11.60
C ILE A 235 13.22 11.44 -10.43
N GLN A 236 14.30 12.22 -10.45
CA GLN A 236 15.26 12.28 -9.36
C GLN A 236 14.62 12.79 -8.06
N ARG A 237 13.73 13.78 -8.14
CA ARG A 237 12.98 14.28 -6.98
C ARG A 237 12.03 13.23 -6.42
N ILE A 238 11.30 12.51 -7.25
CA ILE A 238 10.39 11.42 -6.85
C ILE A 238 11.17 10.21 -6.29
N SER A 239 12.42 10.02 -6.72
CA SER A 239 13.28 8.92 -6.28
C SER A 239 13.70 9.01 -4.81
N GLN A 240 13.65 10.20 -4.20
CA GLN A 240 14.02 10.39 -2.81
C GLN A 240 13.08 9.61 -1.88
N GLU A 241 13.65 8.97 -0.86
CA GLU A 241 12.91 8.26 0.17
C GLU A 241 12.69 9.16 1.39
N PRO A 242 11.53 9.05 2.08
CA PRO A 242 11.30 9.76 3.33
C PRO A 242 12.32 9.35 4.39
N VAL A 243 12.75 10.31 5.19
CA VAL A 243 13.60 10.08 6.36
C VAL A 243 12.71 9.85 7.59
N SER A 244 13.11 8.97 8.50
CA SER A 244 12.38 8.75 9.75
C SER A 244 12.44 9.98 10.63
N LEU A 245 11.31 10.36 11.26
CA LEU A 245 11.27 11.41 12.27
C LEU A 245 12.01 11.01 13.57
N GLU A 246 12.19 9.71 13.80
CA GLU A 246 12.96 9.17 14.93
C GLU A 246 14.48 9.11 14.64
N ALA A 247 14.92 9.58 13.47
CA ALA A 247 16.34 9.62 13.17
C ALA A 247 17.07 10.56 14.15
N PRO A 248 18.16 10.08 14.82
CA PRO A 248 18.88 10.90 15.76
C PRO A 248 19.56 12.08 15.04
N VAL A 249 19.56 13.26 15.67
CA VAL A 249 20.19 14.46 15.16
C VAL A 249 21.24 14.93 16.17
N GLY A 250 22.52 14.91 15.78
CA GLY A 250 23.64 15.27 16.63
C GLY A 250 24.45 14.06 17.10
N GLU A 251 25.50 14.32 17.91
CA GLU A 251 26.42 13.28 18.39
C GLU A 251 25.94 12.59 19.69
N GLU A 252 24.95 13.14 20.39
CA GLU A 252 24.53 12.71 21.74
C GLU A 252 23.15 12.03 21.75
N ASP A 253 22.65 11.43 20.70
CA ASP A 253 21.38 10.64 20.60
C ASP A 253 20.14 11.19 21.39
N ASP A 254 20.22 12.37 21.98
CA ASP A 254 19.20 12.94 22.87
C ASP A 254 18.08 13.67 22.10
N SER A 255 18.24 13.92 20.80
CA SER A 255 17.26 14.63 20.00
C SER A 255 16.95 13.87 18.69
N SER A 256 15.69 13.85 18.33
CA SER A 256 15.21 13.26 17.07
C SER A 256 14.89 14.35 16.03
N LEU A 257 14.90 14.00 14.76
CA LEU A 257 14.49 14.91 13.68
C LEU A 257 13.08 15.47 13.90
N GLY A 258 12.19 14.68 14.53
CA GLY A 258 10.83 15.07 14.82
C GLY A 258 10.73 16.26 15.77
N ASP A 259 11.69 16.44 16.69
CA ASP A 259 11.70 17.55 17.66
C ASP A 259 11.96 18.91 16.99
N PHE A 260 12.53 18.92 15.78
CA PHE A 260 12.80 20.12 14.99
C PHE A 260 11.71 20.49 14.00
N VAL A 261 10.67 19.66 13.86
CA VAL A 261 9.56 19.91 12.92
C VAL A 261 8.52 20.78 13.61
N GLU A 262 8.38 22.03 13.16
CA GLU A 262 7.34 22.94 13.66
C GLU A 262 5.93 22.50 13.22
N ASP A 263 4.95 22.63 14.11
CA ASP A 263 3.54 22.46 13.78
C ASP A 263 3.01 23.73 13.09
N PRO A 264 2.73 23.69 11.76
CA PRO A 264 2.21 24.85 11.03
C PRO A 264 0.81 25.26 11.46
N ASN A 265 0.07 24.41 12.20
CA ASN A 265 -1.25 24.71 12.71
C ASN A 265 -1.22 25.30 14.13
N SER A 266 -0.07 25.33 14.77
CA SER A 266 0.09 25.95 16.09
C SER A 266 0.00 27.46 15.97
N VAL A 267 -1.00 28.03 16.62
CA VAL A 267 -1.19 29.50 16.65
C VAL A 267 -0.15 30.09 17.59
N ALA A 268 0.67 31.01 17.10
CA ALA A 268 1.62 31.72 17.94
C ALA A 268 0.89 32.43 19.10
N PRO A 269 1.45 32.42 20.34
CA PRO A 269 0.80 33.02 21.50
C PRO A 269 0.41 34.50 21.29
N ALA A 270 1.23 35.26 20.57
CA ALA A 270 0.94 36.65 20.20
C ALA A 270 -0.31 36.73 19.30
N ALA A 271 -0.39 35.94 18.24
CA ALA A 271 -1.55 35.93 17.35
C ALA A 271 -2.82 35.46 18.06
N ALA A 272 -2.72 34.54 19.03
CA ALA A 272 -3.85 34.11 19.84
C ALA A 272 -4.31 35.23 20.77
N ALA A 273 -3.41 36.04 21.33
CA ALA A 273 -3.72 37.21 22.14
C ALA A 273 -4.41 38.30 21.31
N ASP A 274 -3.85 38.61 20.13
CA ASP A 274 -4.43 39.61 19.21
C ASP A 274 -5.84 39.22 18.77
N PHE A 275 -6.07 37.94 18.45
CA PHE A 275 -7.42 37.46 18.12
C PHE A 275 -8.40 37.57 19.28
N LYS A 276 -7.93 37.37 20.52
CA LYS A 276 -8.74 37.49 21.72
C LYS A 276 -9.09 38.96 22.00
N MET A 277 -8.15 39.88 21.76
CA MET A 277 -8.38 41.33 21.87
C MET A 277 -9.36 41.80 20.80
N LEU A 278 -9.16 41.42 19.54
CA LEU A 278 -10.09 41.72 18.44
C LEU A 278 -11.52 41.24 18.77
N ARG A 279 -11.65 40.03 19.32
CA ARG A 279 -12.97 39.52 19.73
C ARG A 279 -13.62 40.36 20.82
N ALA A 280 -12.85 40.80 21.82
CA ALA A 280 -13.34 41.69 22.88
C ALA A 280 -13.77 43.04 22.30
N ASP A 281 -12.98 43.65 21.41
CA ASP A 281 -13.32 44.92 20.78
C ASP A 281 -14.56 44.82 19.86
N ILE A 282 -14.75 43.68 19.20
CA ILE A 282 -16.00 43.41 18.45
C ILE A 282 -17.19 43.32 19.42
N GLU A 283 -17.04 42.60 20.52
CA GLU A 283 -18.11 42.47 21.53
C GLU A 283 -18.47 43.84 22.12
N ASP A 284 -17.49 44.68 22.47
CA ASP A 284 -17.69 46.04 22.94
C ASP A 284 -18.41 46.91 21.89
N ALA A 285 -18.00 46.82 20.62
CA ALA A 285 -18.66 47.58 19.55
C ALA A 285 -20.13 47.16 19.33
N LEU A 286 -20.44 45.88 19.61
CA LEU A 286 -21.80 45.37 19.51
C LEU A 286 -22.69 45.84 20.65
N LEU A 287 -22.15 46.15 21.86
CA LEU A 287 -22.94 46.64 23.03
C LEU A 287 -23.66 47.95 22.72
N ASP A 288 -23.15 48.78 21.85
CA ASP A 288 -23.75 50.03 21.42
C ASP A 288 -24.99 49.90 20.50
N LEU A 289 -25.30 48.69 20.09
CA LEU A 289 -26.42 48.37 19.24
C LEU A 289 -27.62 47.90 20.05
N THR A 290 -28.81 47.99 19.47
CA THR A 290 -30.00 47.41 20.10
C THR A 290 -29.87 45.88 20.13
N GLU A 291 -30.45 45.24 21.14
CA GLU A 291 -30.40 43.80 21.33
C GLU A 291 -30.78 43.02 20.06
N ARG A 292 -31.79 43.49 19.36
CA ARG A 292 -32.24 42.89 18.09
C ARG A 292 -31.20 43.03 16.96
N GLU A 293 -30.51 44.17 16.89
CA GLU A 293 -29.44 44.41 15.91
C GLU A 293 -28.21 43.54 16.22
N GLN A 294 -27.85 43.41 17.51
CA GLN A 294 -26.74 42.52 17.94
C GLN A 294 -27.00 41.07 17.54
N GLN A 295 -28.19 40.53 17.86
CA GLN A 295 -28.53 39.16 17.53
C GLN A 295 -28.53 38.90 16.04
N VAL A 296 -29.02 39.83 15.20
CA VAL A 296 -28.99 39.72 13.75
C VAL A 296 -27.54 39.64 13.25
N VAL A 297 -26.62 40.47 13.74
CA VAL A 297 -25.21 40.48 13.38
C VAL A 297 -24.53 39.20 13.85
N ARG A 298 -24.76 38.80 15.13
CA ARG A 298 -24.16 37.55 15.68
C ARG A 298 -24.55 36.32 14.86
N MET A 299 -25.84 36.18 14.55
CA MET A 299 -26.32 35.05 13.73
C MET A 299 -25.84 35.14 12.27
N ARG A 300 -25.78 36.34 11.70
CA ARG A 300 -25.41 36.55 10.30
C ARG A 300 -23.94 36.25 10.05
N PHE A 301 -23.05 36.66 10.94
CA PHE A 301 -21.60 36.48 10.84
C PHE A 301 -21.07 35.31 11.67
N GLY A 302 -21.94 34.57 12.36
CA GLY A 302 -21.54 33.37 13.11
C GLY A 302 -20.62 33.69 14.30
N LEU A 303 -20.79 34.81 14.98
CA LEU A 303 -19.90 35.25 16.07
C LEU A 303 -19.98 34.37 17.32
N ASP A 304 -21.12 33.68 17.54
CA ASP A 304 -21.33 32.81 18.72
C ASP A 304 -20.95 31.35 18.43
N ASP A 305 -21.36 30.80 17.28
CA ASP A 305 -21.27 29.38 16.94
C ASP A 305 -20.37 29.09 15.74
N GLY A 306 -19.79 30.13 15.14
CA GLY A 306 -18.96 29.99 13.91
C GLY A 306 -19.76 29.69 12.63
N GLN A 307 -21.11 29.61 12.70
CA GLN A 307 -21.95 29.30 11.54
C GLN A 307 -22.54 30.57 10.93
N ILE A 308 -22.09 30.91 9.73
CA ILE A 308 -22.62 32.02 8.93
C ILE A 308 -24.00 31.64 8.39
N ARG A 309 -25.06 32.39 8.82
CA ARG A 309 -26.42 32.11 8.37
C ARG A 309 -26.85 33.06 7.25
N THR A 310 -27.70 32.56 6.36
CA THR A 310 -28.27 33.36 5.28
C THR A 310 -29.33 34.34 5.78
N LEU A 311 -29.61 35.40 5.02
CA LEU A 311 -30.66 36.39 5.35
C LEU A 311 -32.03 35.75 5.53
N GLU A 312 -32.29 34.63 4.82
CA GLU A 312 -33.56 33.92 4.88
C GLU A 312 -33.67 33.09 6.18
N GLU A 313 -32.61 32.44 6.61
CA GLU A 313 -32.55 31.66 7.85
C GLU A 313 -32.67 32.59 9.07
N VAL A 314 -31.95 33.70 9.04
CA VAL A 314 -32.10 34.74 10.10
C VAL A 314 -33.52 35.30 10.08
N GLY A 315 -34.11 35.57 8.91
CA GLY A 315 -35.51 36.00 8.79
C GLY A 315 -36.50 35.01 9.40
N LYS A 316 -36.32 33.72 9.17
CA LYS A 316 -37.14 32.65 9.77
C LYS A 316 -37.03 32.65 11.30
N ALA A 317 -35.81 32.82 11.84
CA ALA A 317 -35.59 32.84 13.28
C ALA A 317 -36.25 34.02 13.98
N PHE A 318 -36.31 35.19 13.32
CA PHE A 318 -36.92 36.41 13.87
C PHE A 318 -38.40 36.62 13.45
N GLY A 319 -38.96 35.74 12.63
CA GLY A 319 -40.33 35.89 12.13
C GLY A 319 -40.53 37.08 11.20
N VAL A 320 -39.51 37.48 10.42
CA VAL A 320 -39.54 38.63 9.52
C VAL A 320 -39.07 38.27 8.13
N THR A 321 -39.38 39.14 7.15
CA THR A 321 -38.98 38.91 5.75
C THR A 321 -37.47 39.07 5.56
N ARG A 322 -36.88 38.39 4.58
CA ARG A 322 -35.50 38.51 4.14
C ARG A 322 -35.07 39.97 3.93
N GLU A 323 -35.95 40.75 3.28
CA GLU A 323 -35.67 42.17 2.99
C GLU A 323 -35.58 43.01 4.29
N ARG A 324 -36.39 42.66 5.27
CA ARG A 324 -36.34 43.35 6.58
C ARG A 324 -35.01 43.09 7.31
N ILE A 325 -34.50 41.88 7.26
CA ILE A 325 -33.17 41.55 7.81
C ILE A 325 -32.08 42.28 7.03
N ARG A 326 -32.13 42.33 5.69
CA ARG A 326 -31.19 43.12 4.88
C ARG A 326 -31.15 44.59 5.29
N GLN A 327 -32.30 45.21 5.54
CA GLN A 327 -32.40 46.59 5.99
C GLN A 327 -31.78 46.78 7.39
N ILE A 328 -32.04 45.85 8.33
CA ILE A 328 -31.45 45.86 9.67
C ILE A 328 -29.92 45.74 9.53
N GLU A 329 -29.40 44.73 8.81
CA GLU A 329 -27.99 44.51 8.57
C GLU A 329 -27.31 45.77 8.01
N SER A 330 -27.87 46.37 6.93
CA SER A 330 -27.31 47.57 6.31
C SER A 330 -27.25 48.75 7.25
N LYS A 331 -28.32 48.99 8.05
CA LYS A 331 -28.34 50.05 9.06
C LYS A 331 -27.35 49.83 10.19
N THR A 332 -27.24 48.58 10.65
CA THR A 332 -26.33 48.19 11.73
C THR A 332 -24.88 48.35 11.31
N LEU A 333 -24.51 47.85 10.11
CA LEU A 333 -23.18 48.04 9.56
C LEU A 333 -22.82 49.52 9.34
N ALA A 334 -23.80 50.36 8.93
CA ALA A 334 -23.58 51.79 8.81
C ALA A 334 -23.32 52.46 10.21
N LYS A 335 -23.99 52.00 11.26
CA LYS A 335 -23.72 52.47 12.64
C LYS A 335 -22.33 52.05 13.13
N LEU A 336 -21.88 50.81 12.81
CA LEU A 336 -20.56 50.30 13.17
C LEU A 336 -19.44 51.01 12.43
N ARG A 337 -19.70 51.49 11.19
CA ARG A 337 -18.73 52.24 10.35
C ARG A 337 -18.47 53.67 10.90
N HIS A 338 -19.23 54.16 11.82
CA HIS A 338 -19.01 55.51 12.38
C HIS A 338 -17.60 55.61 13.01
N PRO A 339 -16.84 56.71 12.77
CA PRO A 339 -15.43 56.82 13.17
C PRO A 339 -15.19 56.48 14.66
N THR A 340 -16.04 56.95 15.56
CA THR A 340 -15.93 56.70 17.00
C THR A 340 -15.98 55.22 17.41
N ARG A 341 -16.51 54.34 16.56
CA ARG A 341 -16.64 52.90 16.82
C ARG A 341 -15.68 52.06 15.97
N SER A 342 -15.37 52.54 14.77
CA SER A 342 -14.50 51.85 13.86
C SER A 342 -13.01 52.05 14.15
N GLU A 343 -12.62 53.04 14.94
CA GLU A 343 -11.23 53.40 15.18
C GLU A 343 -10.45 52.25 15.86
N ARG A 344 -10.99 51.67 16.93
CA ARG A 344 -10.39 50.52 17.61
C ARG A 344 -10.28 49.27 16.69
N LEU A 345 -11.31 49.01 15.89
CA LEU A 345 -11.32 47.89 14.93
C LEU A 345 -10.36 48.10 13.78
N LYS A 346 -10.03 49.34 13.41
CA LYS A 346 -9.05 49.64 12.36
C LYS A 346 -7.63 49.37 12.79
N GLU A 347 -7.29 49.55 14.06
CA GLU A 347 -5.96 49.21 14.60
C GLU A 347 -5.60 47.75 14.37
N HIS A 348 -6.58 46.86 14.45
CA HIS A 348 -6.37 45.44 14.15
C HIS A 348 -6.21 45.11 12.64
N LEU A 349 -6.66 46.00 11.73
CA LEU A 349 -6.48 45.83 10.28
C LEU A 349 -5.13 46.36 9.79
N GLU A 350 -4.53 47.32 10.49
CA GLU A 350 -3.23 47.90 10.13
C GLU A 350 -2.05 47.06 10.65
N GLY A 351 -2.33 46.10 11.55
CA GLY A 351 -1.35 45.14 12.09
C GLY A 351 -1.23 43.81 11.33
N ILE A 352 -2.02 43.62 10.26
CA ILE A 352 -1.97 42.47 9.39
C ILE A 352 -1.27 42.86 8.07
#